data_fe5b41379998923b621b81801ab1ad5b
#
_entry.id   fe5b41379998923b621b81801ab1ad5b
#
_cell.length_a   1.000
_cell.length_b   1.000
_cell.length_c   1.000
_cell.angle_alpha   90.00
_cell.angle_beta   90.00
_cell.angle_gamma   90.00
#
_symmetry.space_group_name_H-M   'P 1'
#
loop_
_entity.id
_entity.type
_entity.pdbx_description
1 polymer ?
#
loop_
_entity_poly.entity_id
_entity_poly.type
_entity_poly.pdbx_seq_one_letter_code
_entity_poly.pdbx_strand_id
1 'polypeptide(L)' 'MRIQEYFIHLVNGDHIKIGEHYDIPYEKKLVRKFISAKPEDTLTIGDEIMGYFYIPKCNILFIASGEFICR' A
#
# COMPACT_ATOMS: atom_id res chain seq x y z
N MET A 1 -17.94 -5.98 5.00
CA MET A 1 -16.58 -5.48 4.95
C MET A 1 -16.14 -5.34 3.50
N ARG A 2 -15.56 -4.20 3.15
CA ARG A 2 -15.07 -3.93 1.80
C ARG A 2 -13.56 -3.74 1.85
N ILE A 3 -12.85 -4.52 1.04
CA ILE A 3 -11.40 -4.50 1.01
C ILE A 3 -10.93 -4.35 -0.43
N GLN A 4 -10.04 -3.39 -0.66
CA GLN A 4 -9.34 -3.26 -1.94
C GLN A 4 -7.96 -3.87 -1.79
N GLU A 5 -7.64 -4.81 -2.66
CA GLU A 5 -6.30 -5.39 -2.70
C GLU A 5 -5.37 -4.55 -3.56
N TYR A 6 -4.10 -4.52 -3.15
CA TYR A 6 -3.04 -3.85 -3.92
C TYR A 6 -1.81 -4.75 -3.96
N PHE A 7 -1.08 -4.64 -5.05
CA PHE A 7 0.22 -5.27 -5.21
C PHE A 7 1.27 -4.15 -5.29
N ILE A 8 2.21 -4.17 -4.35
CA ILE A 8 3.34 -3.23 -4.34
C ILE A 8 4.51 -3.94 -5.00
N HIS A 9 4.91 -3.47 -6.17
CA HIS A 9 6.03 -4.04 -6.90
C HIS A 9 7.30 -3.29 -6.57
N LEU A 10 8.33 -4.02 -6.14
CA LEU A 10 9.60 -3.46 -5.70
C LEU A 10 10.61 -3.50 -6.85
N VAL A 11 11.60 -2.61 -6.76
CA VAL A 11 12.62 -2.49 -7.82
C VAL A 11 13.48 -3.74 -7.98
N ASN A 12 13.55 -4.60 -6.95
CA ASN A 12 14.31 -5.86 -7.04
C ASN A 12 13.52 -7.01 -7.69
N GLY A 13 12.30 -6.75 -8.13
CA GLY A 13 11.45 -7.77 -8.75
C GLY A 13 10.46 -8.45 -7.81
N ASP A 14 10.58 -8.25 -6.51
CA ASP A 14 9.62 -8.80 -5.55
C ASP A 14 8.33 -7.99 -5.53
N HIS A 15 7.29 -8.58 -4.98
CA HIS A 15 6.04 -7.86 -4.77
C HIS A 15 5.43 -8.24 -3.43
N ILE A 16 4.60 -7.31 -2.91
CA ILE A 16 3.89 -7.50 -1.64
C ILE A 16 2.41 -7.30 -1.92
N LYS A 17 1.59 -8.26 -1.49
CA LYS A 17 0.13 -8.14 -1.60
C LYS A 17 -0.42 -7.64 -0.27
N ILE A 18 -1.23 -6.59 -0.31
CA ILE A 18 -1.90 -6.07 0.87
C ILE A 18 -3.39 -5.87 0.60
N GLY A 19 -4.18 -5.92 1.68
CA GLY A 19 -5.60 -5.56 1.64
C GLY A 19 -5.83 -4.30 2.46
N GLU A 20 -6.59 -3.37 1.91
CA GLU A 20 -6.88 -2.10 2.56
C GLU A 20 -8.39 -1.94 2.71
N HIS A 21 -8.86 -1.55 3.91
CA HIS A 21 -10.26 -1.24 4.11
C HIS A 21 -10.69 -0.11 3.18
N TYR A 22 -11.74 -0.35 2.43
CA TYR A 22 -12.21 0.63 1.45
C TYR A 22 -12.70 1.93 2.10
N ASP A 23 -13.20 1.83 3.31
CA ASP A 23 -13.88 2.95 3.99
C ASP A 23 -12.97 3.80 4.87
N ILE A 24 -11.65 3.64 4.80
CA ILE A 24 -10.73 4.51 5.54
C ILE A 24 -10.67 5.90 4.90
N PRO A 25 -10.30 6.94 5.70
CA PRO A 25 -10.14 8.28 5.15
C PRO A 25 -9.16 8.32 3.99
N TYR A 26 -9.44 9.16 3.00
CA TYR A 26 -8.63 9.26 1.78
C TYR A 26 -7.15 9.49 2.06
N GLU A 27 -6.83 10.38 3.00
CA GLU A 27 -5.44 10.71 3.33
C GLU A 27 -4.67 9.55 3.96
N LYS A 28 -5.37 8.50 4.41
CA LYS A 28 -4.74 7.30 4.96
C LYS A 28 -4.62 6.18 3.94
N LYS A 29 -5.18 6.35 2.75
CA LYS A 29 -5.13 5.32 1.72
C LYS A 29 -3.72 5.18 1.15
N LEU A 30 -3.38 3.94 0.78
CA LEU A 30 -2.06 3.60 0.24
C LEU A 30 -1.68 4.47 -0.95
N VAL A 31 -2.59 4.60 -1.90
CA VAL A 31 -2.31 5.37 -3.12
C VAL A 31 -2.01 6.82 -2.79
N ARG A 32 -2.76 7.40 -1.85
CA ARG A 32 -2.53 8.78 -1.42
C ARG A 32 -1.16 8.93 -0.75
N LYS A 33 -0.82 7.99 0.12
CA LYS A 33 0.51 8.00 0.78
C LYS A 33 1.62 7.93 -0.25
N PHE A 34 1.48 7.06 -1.25
CA PHE A 34 2.47 6.90 -2.30
C PHE A 34 2.63 8.17 -3.13
N ILE A 35 1.51 8.77 -3.55
CA ILE A 35 1.54 9.98 -4.39
C ILE A 35 2.14 11.17 -3.65
N SER A 36 1.82 11.31 -2.35
CA SER A 36 2.28 12.47 -1.57
C SER A 36 3.69 12.30 -1.01
N ALA A 37 4.25 11.10 -1.03
CA ALA A 37 5.59 10.86 -0.50
C ALA A 37 6.66 11.38 -1.46
N LYS A 38 7.72 11.93 -0.89
CA LYS A 38 8.91 12.33 -1.65
C LYS A 38 9.82 11.13 -1.86
N PRO A 39 10.73 11.16 -2.84
CA PRO A 39 11.62 10.01 -3.10
C PRO A 39 12.43 9.56 -1.88
N GLU A 40 12.77 10.46 -0.98
CA GLU A 40 13.53 10.15 0.23
C GLU A 40 12.68 9.66 1.39
N ASP A 41 11.36 9.68 1.27
CA ASP A 41 10.45 9.26 2.35
C ASP A 41 10.31 7.75 2.42
N THR A 42 9.94 7.27 3.60
CA THR A 42 9.61 5.86 3.82
C THR A 42 8.10 5.74 4.05
N LEU A 43 7.46 4.84 3.30
CA LEU A 43 6.05 4.57 3.49
C LEU A 43 5.85 3.54 4.59
N THR A 44 4.90 3.81 5.49
CA THR A 44 4.46 2.86 6.51
C THR A 44 3.13 2.27 6.04
N ILE A 45 3.12 0.95 5.85
CA ILE A 45 1.97 0.24 5.29
C ILE A 45 1.60 -0.91 6.21
N GLY A 46 0.31 -1.09 6.46
CA GLY A 46 -0.17 -2.16 7.30
C GLY A 46 -1.02 -1.64 8.45
N ASP A 47 -1.25 -2.50 9.44
CA ASP A 47 -2.05 -2.18 10.60
C ASP A 47 -1.58 -2.95 11.84
N GLU A 48 -2.25 -2.72 12.97
CA GLU A 48 -1.89 -3.34 14.24
C GLU A 48 -2.07 -4.86 14.25
N ILE A 49 -2.96 -5.37 13.42
CA ILE A 49 -3.27 -6.79 13.39
C ILE A 49 -2.28 -7.55 12.51
N MET A 50 -2.03 -7.04 11.31
CA MET A 50 -1.16 -7.68 10.32
C MET A 50 0.30 -7.31 10.48
N GLY A 51 0.59 -6.27 11.27
CA GLY A 51 1.90 -5.69 11.37
C GLY A 51 2.13 -4.60 10.33
N TYR A 52 3.29 -3.95 10.43
CA TYR A 52 3.61 -2.83 9.54
C TYR A 52 4.81 -3.16 8.67
N PHE A 53 4.76 -2.68 7.43
CA PHE A 53 5.88 -2.69 6.51
C PHE A 53 6.41 -1.27 6.37
N TYR A 54 7.72 -1.10 6.44
CA TYR A 54 8.39 0.19 6.28
C TYR A 54 9.20 0.12 5.00
N ILE A 55 8.71 0.75 3.93
CA ILE A 55 9.31 0.63 2.60
C ILE A 55 9.74 2.00 2.11
N PRO A 56 11.05 2.21 1.86
CA PRO A 56 11.51 3.45 1.23
C PRO A 56 10.81 3.64 -0.11
N LYS A 57 10.31 4.83 -0.38
CA LYS A 57 9.59 5.08 -1.63
C LYS A 57 10.43 4.75 -2.86
N CYS A 58 11.73 5.02 -2.81
CA CYS A 58 12.63 4.75 -3.94
C CYS A 58 12.76 3.26 -4.27
N ASN A 59 12.34 2.36 -3.37
CA ASN A 59 12.33 0.92 -3.62
C ASN A 59 11.03 0.43 -4.24
N ILE A 60 10.04 1.29 -4.37
CA ILE A 60 8.75 0.92 -4.98
C ILE A 60 8.79 1.28 -6.46
N LEU A 61 8.62 0.27 -7.31
CA LEU A 61 8.58 0.47 -8.75
C LEU A 61 7.21 1.03 -9.17
N PHE A 62 6.14 0.35 -8.74
CA PHE A 62 4.78 0.82 -8.95
C PHE A 62 3.81 0.05 -8.04
N ILE A 63 2.60 0.56 -7.92
CA ILE A 63 1.52 -0.08 -7.16
C ILE A 63 0.39 -0.39 -8.14
N ALA A 64 -0.06 -1.65 -8.14
CA ALA A 64 -1.17 -2.09 -8.96
C ALA A 64 -2.36 -2.45 -8.08
N SER A 65 -3.57 -2.10 -8.51
CA SER A 65 -4.78 -2.54 -7.84
C SER A 65 -5.09 -3.98 -8.21
N GLY A 66 -5.55 -4.74 -7.22
CA GLY A 66 -6.00 -6.12 -7.41
C GLY A 66 -7.52 -6.19 -7.31
N GLU A 67 -8.02 -7.25 -6.67
CA GLU A 67 -9.46 -7.46 -6.53
C GLU A 67 -10.07 -6.51 -5.51
N PHE A 68 -11.33 -6.16 -5.76
CA PHE A 68 -12.18 -5.51 -4.76
C PHE A 68 -13.05 -6.58 -4.13
N ILE A 69 -12.87 -6.80 -2.84
CA ILE A 69 -13.57 -7.85 -2.10
C ILE A 69 -14.64 -7.21 -1.24
N CYS A 70 -15.89 -7.64 -1.43
CA CYS A 70 -17.03 -7.18 -0.65
C CYS A 70 -17.62 -8.39 0.08
N ARG A 71 -17.59 -8.35 1.40
CA ARG A 71 -18.13 -9.42 2.24
C ARG A 71 -19.14 -8.89 3.23
#